data_2cb4b2e34d66319562c480043553fac0
#
_entry.id   2cb4b2e34d66319562c480043553fac0
#
_cell.length_a   1.000
_cell.length_b   1.000
_cell.length_c   1.000
_cell.angle_alpha   90.00
_cell.angle_beta   90.00
_cell.angle_gamma   90.00
#
_symmetry.space_group_name_H-M   'P 1'
#
loop_
_entity.id
_entity.type
_entity.pdbx_description
1 polymer ?
#
loop_
_entity_poly.entity_id
_entity_poly.type
_entity_poly.pdbx_seq_one_letter_code
_entity_poly.pdbx_strand_id
1 'polypeptide(L)'
;MLDLSYQAKIRLYVPYELMLRKTIELNTKQSHYLINVMRKKIHDTILVFNEVNGEFLAEIQSYNKKLMSVEVIKKIRNPEEKTDVWILFAPVKKTPTEYIIQKATELGVSKILPVVTERTITKSLNLKRFQDIAIEASEQCERITIPEIFPLQKLYDVIDKWGDKRTIYYADETMRHEKQSTNNFKKLIKATSGAILVG
;
A
#
# COMPACT_ATOMS: atom_id res chain seq x y z
N MET A 1 0.69 25.53 22.75
CA MET A 1 0.30 25.49 21.33
C MET A 1 -0.12 24.05 21.06
N LEU A 2 -1.43 23.78 20.92
CA LEU A 2 -1.93 22.44 20.62
C LEU A 2 -1.33 21.99 19.28
N ASP A 3 -0.74 20.79 19.26
CA ASP A 3 -0.15 20.26 18.02
C ASP A 3 -1.29 19.92 17.03
N LEU A 4 -1.46 20.79 16.03
CA LEU A 4 -2.50 20.68 15.00
C LEU A 4 -2.44 19.34 14.25
N SER A 5 -1.30 18.64 14.27
CA SER A 5 -1.18 17.30 13.65
C SER A 5 -2.05 16.25 14.35
N TYR A 6 -2.30 16.40 15.65
CA TYR A 6 -3.16 15.49 16.42
C TYR A 6 -4.66 15.64 16.10
N GLN A 7 -5.06 16.73 15.46
CA GLN A 7 -6.47 16.98 15.06
C GLN A 7 -6.77 16.51 13.63
N ALA A 8 -5.74 16.32 12.80
CA ALA A 8 -5.90 15.89 11.42
C ALA A 8 -6.05 14.36 11.34
N LYS A 9 -7.29 13.87 11.50
CA LYS A 9 -7.61 12.42 11.45
C LYS A 9 -7.72 11.84 10.03
N ILE A 10 -7.76 12.69 9.00
CA ILE A 10 -7.89 12.26 7.62
C ILE A 10 -6.53 12.30 6.97
N ARG A 11 -6.18 11.20 6.32
CA ARG A 11 -4.91 10.98 5.68
C ARG A 11 -5.12 10.58 4.23
N LEU A 12 -4.46 11.29 3.29
CA LEU A 12 -4.65 11.07 1.85
C LEU A 12 -3.30 10.92 1.14
N TYR A 13 -3.19 9.91 0.31
CA TYR A 13 -2.10 9.77 -0.63
C TYR A 13 -2.23 10.76 -1.79
N VAL A 14 -1.15 11.45 -2.13
CA VAL A 14 -1.10 12.36 -3.27
C VAL A 14 0.14 12.06 -4.14
N PRO A 15 -0.03 11.87 -5.47
CA PRO A 15 1.07 11.54 -6.37
C PRO A 15 1.90 12.77 -6.77
N TYR A 16 1.76 13.88 -6.06
CA TYR A 16 2.43 15.14 -6.36
C TYR A 16 3.59 15.39 -5.41
N GLU A 17 4.55 16.17 -5.86
CA GLU A 17 5.64 16.63 -5.00
C GLU A 17 5.10 17.46 -3.83
N LEU A 18 5.51 17.10 -2.61
CA LEU A 18 5.13 17.75 -1.36
C LEU A 18 6.28 18.66 -0.87
N MET A 19 6.03 19.96 -0.85
CA MET A 19 6.95 20.99 -0.34
C MET A 19 6.16 22.00 0.48
N LEU A 20 6.79 22.57 1.50
CA LEU A 20 6.18 23.63 2.32
C LEU A 20 5.70 24.81 1.44
N ARG A 21 4.51 25.31 1.75
CA ARG A 21 3.83 26.42 1.04
C ARG A 21 3.38 26.08 -0.38
N LYS A 22 3.53 24.83 -0.82
CA LYS A 22 3.01 24.39 -2.11
C LYS A 22 1.51 24.13 -2.01
N THR A 23 0.74 24.69 -2.92
CA THR A 23 -0.68 24.38 -3.08
C THR A 23 -0.83 23.18 -4.02
N ILE A 24 -1.67 22.23 -3.62
CA ILE A 24 -1.98 21.02 -4.36
C ILE A 24 -3.47 20.96 -4.62
N GLU A 25 -3.85 20.69 -5.84
CA GLU A 25 -5.24 20.40 -6.19
C GLU A 25 -5.51 18.89 -6.03
N LEU A 26 -6.48 18.54 -5.19
CA LEU A 26 -6.90 17.17 -4.97
C LEU A 26 -7.78 16.68 -6.13
N ASN A 27 -7.69 15.39 -6.45
CA ASN A 27 -8.53 14.81 -7.48
C ASN A 27 -10.01 14.80 -7.08
N THR A 28 -10.90 14.56 -8.05
CA THR A 28 -12.35 14.59 -7.86
C THR A 28 -12.83 13.61 -6.79
N LYS A 29 -12.25 12.39 -6.71
CA LYS A 29 -12.63 11.38 -5.70
C LYS A 29 -12.27 11.86 -4.30
N GLN A 30 -11.06 12.39 -4.11
CA GLN A 30 -10.56 12.92 -2.84
C GLN A 30 -11.36 14.16 -2.41
N SER A 31 -11.59 15.08 -3.33
CA SER A 31 -12.39 16.29 -3.08
C SER A 31 -13.83 15.93 -2.67
N HIS A 32 -14.47 15.01 -3.39
CA HIS A 32 -15.81 14.51 -3.04
C HIS A 32 -15.83 13.88 -1.64
N TYR A 33 -14.83 13.06 -1.31
CA TYR A 33 -14.71 12.44 0.01
C TYR A 33 -14.60 13.48 1.11
N LEU A 34 -13.72 14.48 0.96
CA LEU A 34 -13.55 15.53 1.97
C LEU A 34 -14.79 16.40 2.13
N ILE A 35 -15.44 16.82 1.03
CA ILE A 35 -16.59 17.72 1.05
C ILE A 35 -17.84 17.00 1.52
N ASN A 36 -18.20 15.88 0.88
CA ASN A 36 -19.53 15.29 1.02
C ASN A 36 -19.59 14.20 2.12
N VAL A 37 -18.50 13.48 2.35
CA VAL A 37 -18.45 12.43 3.36
C VAL A 37 -17.92 12.98 4.69
N MET A 38 -16.75 13.61 4.65
CA MET A 38 -16.09 14.12 5.86
C MET A 38 -16.51 15.53 6.25
N ARG A 39 -17.24 16.23 5.39
CA ARG A 39 -17.81 17.58 5.61
C ARG A 39 -16.76 18.60 6.05
N LYS A 40 -15.57 18.50 5.47
CA LYS A 40 -14.46 19.41 5.73
C LYS A 40 -14.71 20.80 5.15
N LYS A 41 -14.18 21.82 5.84
CA LYS A 41 -14.33 23.24 5.50
C LYS A 41 -12.98 23.87 5.19
N ILE A 42 -13.00 25.07 4.64
CA ILE A 42 -11.80 25.92 4.49
C ILE A 42 -11.18 26.11 5.88
N HIS A 43 -9.85 26.11 5.96
CA HIS A 43 -9.02 26.12 7.17
C HIS A 43 -9.00 24.83 8.00
N ASP A 44 -9.79 23.81 7.65
CA ASP A 44 -9.58 22.47 8.23
C ASP A 44 -8.26 21.88 7.75
N THR A 45 -7.69 21.02 8.59
CA THR A 45 -6.43 20.35 8.26
C THR A 45 -6.63 18.87 7.96
N ILE A 46 -5.77 18.36 7.08
CA ILE A 46 -5.64 16.94 6.73
C ILE A 46 -4.15 16.58 6.65
N LEU A 47 -3.85 15.29 6.69
CA LEU A 47 -2.52 14.78 6.36
C LEU A 47 -2.47 14.39 4.88
N VAL A 48 -1.40 14.78 4.20
CA VAL A 48 -1.09 14.36 2.82
C VAL A 48 0.26 13.69 2.80
N PHE A 49 0.41 12.60 2.03
CA PHE A 49 1.67 11.87 1.99
C PHE A 49 1.97 11.27 0.63
N ASN A 50 3.25 11.00 0.41
CA ASN A 50 3.75 10.09 -0.62
C ASN A 50 5.08 9.48 -0.18
N GLU A 51 5.53 8.48 -0.92
CA GLU A 51 6.74 7.71 -0.59
C GLU A 51 8.03 8.52 -0.75
N VAL A 52 8.04 9.55 -1.59
CA VAL A 52 9.22 10.35 -1.96
C VAL A 52 9.48 11.45 -0.95
N ASN A 53 8.44 12.16 -0.55
CA ASN A 53 8.57 13.36 0.28
C ASN A 53 8.24 13.12 1.76
N GLY A 54 7.53 12.02 2.08
CA GLY A 54 7.04 11.73 3.42
C GLY A 54 5.63 12.24 3.66
N GLU A 55 5.30 12.61 4.88
CA GLU A 55 3.97 13.04 5.29
C GLU A 55 3.98 14.47 5.80
N PHE A 56 2.95 15.22 5.42
CA PHE A 56 2.80 16.64 5.73
C PHE A 56 1.39 16.95 6.22
N LEU A 57 1.29 17.92 7.09
CA LEU A 57 0.05 18.60 7.41
C LEU A 57 -0.26 19.59 6.28
N ALA A 58 -1.50 19.58 5.81
CA ALA A 58 -2.00 20.51 4.81
C ALA A 58 -3.30 21.15 5.27
N GLU A 59 -3.50 22.43 4.94
CA GLU A 59 -4.69 23.19 5.22
C GLU A 59 -5.53 23.38 3.98
N ILE A 60 -6.83 23.23 4.09
CA ILE A 60 -7.77 23.43 3.01
C ILE A 60 -7.90 24.92 2.73
N GLN A 61 -7.50 25.35 1.53
CA GLN A 61 -7.47 26.76 1.12
C GLN A 61 -8.73 27.17 0.38
N SER A 62 -9.18 26.33 -0.53
CA SER A 62 -10.38 26.62 -1.32
C SER A 62 -11.05 25.34 -1.80
N TYR A 63 -12.31 25.43 -2.12
CA TYR A 63 -12.98 24.43 -2.95
C TYR A 63 -13.93 25.13 -3.93
N ASN A 64 -13.93 24.64 -5.15
CA ASN A 64 -14.93 24.94 -6.14
C ASN A 64 -15.89 23.72 -6.25
N LYS A 65 -16.89 23.79 -7.11
CA LYS A 65 -17.97 22.79 -7.22
C LYS A 65 -17.49 21.31 -7.33
N LYS A 66 -16.21 21.05 -7.65
CA LYS A 66 -15.69 19.69 -7.89
C LYS A 66 -14.30 19.40 -7.32
N LEU A 67 -13.51 20.43 -7.07
CA LEU A 67 -12.11 20.26 -6.68
C LEU A 67 -11.78 21.09 -5.45
N MET A 68 -10.99 20.52 -4.58
CA MET A 68 -10.48 21.12 -3.37
C MET A 68 -8.98 21.35 -3.51
N SER A 69 -8.48 22.49 -3.08
CA SER A 69 -7.06 22.76 -2.98
C SER A 69 -6.60 22.82 -1.53
N VAL A 70 -5.40 22.30 -1.28
CA VAL A 70 -4.77 22.30 0.03
C VAL A 70 -3.38 22.90 -0.05
N GLU A 71 -2.98 23.66 0.97
CA GLU A 71 -1.61 24.18 1.11
C GLU A 71 -0.84 23.34 2.11
N VAL A 72 0.37 22.95 1.75
CA VAL A 72 1.28 22.19 2.61
C VAL A 72 1.90 23.10 3.66
N ILE A 73 1.58 22.92 4.94
CA ILE A 73 1.96 23.85 6.01
C ILE A 73 3.05 23.34 6.96
N LYS A 74 3.18 22.03 7.16
CA LYS A 74 4.18 21.47 8.09
C LYS A 74 4.57 20.05 7.68
N LYS A 75 5.86 19.72 7.73
CA LYS A 75 6.33 18.33 7.59
C LYS A 75 6.12 17.58 8.90
N ILE A 76 5.51 16.39 8.82
CA ILE A 76 5.18 15.53 9.98
C ILE A 76 6.14 14.34 10.07
N ARG A 77 6.34 13.61 8.95
CA ARG A 77 7.25 12.46 8.90
C ARG A 77 8.14 12.51 7.65
N ASN A 78 9.34 11.97 7.78
CA ASN A 78 10.21 11.74 6.64
C ASN A 78 9.74 10.53 5.82
N PRO A 79 10.20 10.38 4.56
CA PRO A 79 10.05 9.12 3.85
C PRO A 79 10.55 7.94 4.67
N GLU A 80 9.88 6.81 4.54
CA GLU A 80 10.28 5.55 5.18
C GLU A 80 10.99 4.66 4.16
N GLU A 81 11.98 3.93 4.63
CA GLU A 81 12.59 2.87 3.81
C GLU A 81 11.58 1.75 3.58
N LYS A 82 11.48 1.30 2.32
CA LYS A 82 10.66 0.14 1.99
C LYS A 82 11.29 -1.11 2.58
N THR A 83 10.46 -1.94 3.18
CA THR A 83 10.89 -3.31 3.51
C THR A 83 11.26 -4.05 2.22
N ASP A 84 12.15 -5.03 2.31
CA ASP A 84 12.48 -5.86 1.17
C ASP A 84 11.77 -7.22 1.22
N VAL A 85 10.46 -7.18 1.53
CA VAL A 85 9.58 -8.36 1.58
C VAL A 85 8.61 -8.34 0.40
N TRP A 86 8.56 -9.44 -0.35
CA TRP A 86 7.68 -9.62 -1.49
C TRP A 86 6.68 -10.73 -1.20
N ILE A 87 5.51 -10.67 -1.80
CA ILE A 87 4.53 -11.75 -1.78
C ILE A 87 4.18 -12.21 -3.19
N LEU A 88 4.25 -13.53 -3.41
CA LEU A 88 3.72 -14.20 -4.57
C LEU A 88 2.48 -14.99 -4.13
N PHE A 89 1.37 -14.87 -4.83
CA PHE A 89 0.16 -15.62 -4.47
C PHE A 89 -0.68 -15.95 -5.70
N ALA A 90 -1.36 -17.09 -5.66
CA ALA A 90 -2.34 -17.46 -6.67
C ALA A 90 -3.67 -16.75 -6.38
N PRO A 91 -4.18 -15.89 -7.29
CA PRO A 91 -5.45 -15.19 -7.08
C PRO A 91 -6.61 -16.19 -6.99
N VAL A 92 -7.42 -16.00 -5.97
CA VAL A 92 -8.67 -16.74 -5.74
C VAL A 92 -9.87 -15.93 -6.22
N LYS A 93 -11.04 -16.08 -5.61
CA LYS A 93 -12.20 -15.23 -5.92
C LYS A 93 -11.93 -13.76 -5.56
N LYS A 94 -12.68 -12.84 -6.16
CA LYS A 94 -12.48 -11.39 -6.07
C LYS A 94 -12.24 -10.89 -4.63
N THR A 95 -13.17 -11.13 -3.71
CA THR A 95 -13.12 -10.61 -2.35
C THR A 95 -11.90 -11.11 -1.55
N PRO A 96 -11.57 -12.42 -1.50
CA PRO A 96 -10.33 -12.88 -0.85
C PRO A 96 -9.07 -12.30 -1.49
N THR A 97 -9.02 -12.13 -2.81
CA THR A 97 -7.87 -11.52 -3.49
C THR A 97 -7.69 -10.05 -3.07
N GLU A 98 -8.76 -9.27 -3.04
CA GLU A 98 -8.74 -7.88 -2.56
C GLU A 98 -8.27 -7.80 -1.10
N TYR A 99 -8.69 -8.76 -0.27
CA TYR A 99 -8.26 -8.86 1.14
C TYR A 99 -6.76 -9.17 1.26
N ILE A 100 -6.21 -10.04 0.41
CA ILE A 100 -4.76 -10.30 0.37
C ILE A 100 -3.99 -9.01 0.05
N ILE A 101 -4.43 -8.24 -0.95
CA ILE A 101 -3.79 -6.96 -1.31
C ILE A 101 -3.81 -6.00 -0.11
N GLN A 102 -4.96 -5.85 0.52
CA GLN A 102 -5.13 -5.00 1.70
C GLN A 102 -4.17 -5.42 2.83
N LYS A 103 -4.18 -6.70 3.23
CA LYS A 103 -3.37 -7.18 4.35
C LYS A 103 -1.87 -7.20 4.04
N ALA A 104 -1.46 -7.53 2.82
CA ALA A 104 -0.08 -7.42 2.39
C ALA A 104 0.44 -5.98 2.50
N THR A 105 -0.38 -5.00 2.12
CA THR A 105 -0.05 -3.58 2.27
C THR A 105 0.06 -3.19 3.75
N GLU A 106 -0.92 -3.53 4.57
CA GLU A 106 -0.91 -3.24 6.02
C GLU A 106 0.33 -3.83 6.71
N LEU A 107 0.76 -5.03 6.30
CA LEU A 107 1.94 -5.70 6.83
C LEU A 107 3.27 -5.18 6.25
N GLY A 108 3.21 -4.29 5.26
CA GLY A 108 4.39 -3.60 4.72
C GLY A 108 5.14 -4.37 3.66
N VAL A 109 4.48 -5.25 2.94
CA VAL A 109 5.04 -5.87 1.74
C VAL A 109 5.39 -4.78 0.72
N SER A 110 6.57 -4.88 0.10
CA SER A 110 7.02 -3.90 -0.90
C SER A 110 6.62 -4.25 -2.33
N LYS A 111 6.46 -5.55 -2.63
CA LYS A 111 6.01 -6.01 -3.96
C LYS A 111 4.99 -7.13 -3.86
N ILE A 112 3.95 -7.02 -4.67
CA ILE A 112 2.87 -8.01 -4.76
C ILE A 112 2.88 -8.57 -6.18
N LEU A 113 3.16 -9.87 -6.31
CA LEU A 113 3.25 -10.61 -7.58
C LEU A 113 2.15 -11.67 -7.65
N PRO A 114 1.00 -11.35 -8.26
CA PRO A 114 -0.01 -12.35 -8.55
C PRO A 114 0.50 -13.36 -9.58
N VAL A 115 0.36 -14.66 -9.29
CA VAL A 115 0.87 -15.72 -10.17
C VAL A 115 -0.20 -16.73 -10.54
N VAL A 116 -0.11 -17.27 -11.76
CA VAL A 116 -0.96 -18.36 -12.23
C VAL A 116 -0.26 -19.68 -11.92
N THR A 117 -0.95 -20.53 -11.18
CA THR A 117 -0.60 -21.94 -10.94
C THR A 117 -1.56 -22.86 -11.70
N GLU A 118 -1.36 -24.17 -11.67
CA GLU A 118 -2.20 -25.14 -12.37
C GLU A 118 -3.69 -25.04 -12.02
N ARG A 119 -4.01 -24.69 -10.78
CA ARG A 119 -5.40 -24.60 -10.28
C ARG A 119 -5.96 -23.18 -10.27
N THR A 120 -5.23 -22.20 -10.77
CA THR A 120 -5.68 -20.81 -10.81
C THR A 120 -6.77 -20.62 -11.87
N ILE A 121 -7.96 -20.25 -11.45
CA ILE A 121 -9.11 -20.01 -12.35
C ILE A 121 -9.08 -18.59 -12.93
N THR A 122 -8.49 -17.64 -12.20
CA THR A 122 -8.45 -16.23 -12.57
C THR A 122 -7.56 -16.00 -13.79
N LYS A 123 -8.11 -15.38 -14.84
CA LYS A 123 -7.39 -15.11 -16.08
C LYS A 123 -6.92 -13.66 -16.23
N SER A 124 -7.50 -12.74 -15.48
CA SER A 124 -7.16 -11.31 -15.53
C SER A 124 -7.43 -10.65 -14.18
N LEU A 125 -6.71 -9.57 -13.91
CA LEU A 125 -6.81 -8.80 -12.67
C LEU A 125 -7.04 -7.33 -12.99
N ASN A 126 -7.85 -6.66 -12.16
CA ASN A 126 -8.01 -5.21 -12.22
C ASN A 126 -6.91 -4.53 -11.39
N LEU A 127 -5.76 -4.26 -12.02
CA LEU A 127 -4.61 -3.64 -11.36
C LEU A 127 -4.93 -2.27 -10.77
N LYS A 128 -5.76 -1.48 -11.46
CA LYS A 128 -6.19 -0.18 -10.94
C LYS A 128 -6.97 -0.32 -9.62
N ARG A 129 -7.87 -1.29 -9.54
CA ARG A 129 -8.61 -1.59 -8.31
C ARG A 129 -7.67 -2.03 -7.18
N PHE A 130 -6.66 -2.85 -7.49
CA PHE A 130 -5.68 -3.29 -6.49
C PHE A 130 -4.80 -2.14 -6.00
N GLN A 131 -4.41 -1.23 -6.90
CA GLN A 131 -3.69 -0.02 -6.53
C GLN A 131 -4.54 0.88 -5.61
N ASP A 132 -5.83 1.06 -5.93
CA ASP A 132 -6.74 1.82 -5.07
C ASP A 132 -6.85 1.18 -3.67
N ILE A 133 -6.96 -0.15 -3.57
CA ILE A 133 -7.00 -0.87 -2.28
C ILE A 133 -5.71 -0.69 -1.50
N ALA A 134 -4.55 -0.78 -2.15
CA ALA A 134 -3.26 -0.57 -1.49
C ALA A 134 -3.12 0.86 -0.96
N ILE A 135 -3.56 1.86 -1.72
CA ILE A 135 -3.59 3.25 -1.28
C ILE A 135 -4.52 3.41 -0.07
N GLU A 136 -5.76 2.94 -0.17
CA GLU A 136 -6.74 2.99 0.92
C GLU A 136 -6.22 2.29 2.19
N ALA A 137 -5.57 1.12 2.05
CA ALA A 137 -4.94 0.41 3.16
C ALA A 137 -3.81 1.23 3.80
N SER A 138 -2.92 1.85 2.99
CA SER A 138 -1.82 2.69 3.48
C SER A 138 -2.35 3.94 4.19
N GLU A 139 -3.44 4.55 3.70
CA GLU A 139 -4.11 5.66 4.35
C GLU A 139 -4.62 5.27 5.74
N GLN A 140 -5.20 4.08 5.91
CA GLN A 140 -5.79 3.61 7.16
C GLN A 140 -4.76 3.09 8.18
N CYS A 141 -3.74 2.39 7.74
CA CYS A 141 -2.70 1.83 8.63
C CYS A 141 -1.50 2.75 8.87
N GLU A 142 -1.59 4.00 8.40
CA GLU A 142 -0.59 5.06 8.57
C GLU A 142 0.78 4.76 7.94
N ARG A 143 0.87 3.84 6.97
CA ARG A 143 2.09 3.63 6.21
C ARG A 143 2.32 4.76 5.20
N ILE A 144 3.58 5.12 4.99
CA ILE A 144 3.98 6.05 3.92
C ILE A 144 4.24 5.27 2.63
N THR A 145 4.68 4.02 2.75
CA THR A 145 5.03 3.17 1.60
C THR A 145 3.81 2.44 1.03
N ILE A 146 3.75 2.34 -0.29
CA ILE A 146 2.72 1.60 -1.03
C ILE A 146 3.41 0.47 -1.80
N PRO A 147 2.89 -0.77 -1.79
CA PRO A 147 3.50 -1.85 -2.54
C PRO A 147 3.37 -1.65 -4.05
N GLU A 148 4.40 -2.05 -4.78
CA GLU A 148 4.34 -2.19 -6.23
C GLU A 148 3.53 -3.45 -6.57
N ILE A 149 2.48 -3.31 -7.38
CA ILE A 149 1.61 -4.43 -7.76
C ILE A 149 1.85 -4.80 -9.21
N PHE A 150 2.27 -6.04 -9.43
CA PHE A 150 2.61 -6.55 -10.74
C PHE A 150 1.39 -7.15 -11.45
N PRO A 151 1.39 -7.18 -12.79
CA PRO A 151 0.37 -7.91 -13.55
C PRO A 151 0.45 -9.42 -13.27
N LEU A 152 -0.63 -10.13 -13.58
CA LEU A 152 -0.71 -11.58 -13.46
C LEU A 152 0.32 -12.24 -14.39
N GLN A 153 1.16 -13.12 -13.85
CA GLN A 153 2.21 -13.83 -14.58
C GLN A 153 2.14 -15.33 -14.31
N LYS A 154 2.68 -16.16 -15.18
CA LYS A 154 2.81 -17.59 -14.89
C LYS A 154 3.88 -17.78 -13.81
N LEU A 155 3.59 -18.60 -12.80
CA LEU A 155 4.55 -18.89 -11.72
C LEU A 155 5.89 -19.40 -12.29
N TYR A 156 5.84 -20.29 -13.29
CA TYR A 156 7.04 -20.83 -13.92
C TYR A 156 7.93 -19.73 -14.52
N ASP A 157 7.33 -18.76 -15.25
CA ASP A 157 8.07 -17.66 -15.87
C ASP A 157 8.71 -16.72 -14.84
N VAL A 158 8.06 -16.60 -13.68
CA VAL A 158 8.60 -15.80 -12.55
C VAL A 158 9.78 -16.52 -11.90
N ILE A 159 9.65 -17.82 -11.63
CA ILE A 159 10.70 -18.64 -11.00
C ILE A 159 11.93 -18.78 -11.91
N ASP A 160 11.73 -19.02 -13.20
CA ASP A 160 12.81 -19.15 -14.18
C ASP A 160 13.69 -17.89 -14.24
N LYS A 161 13.09 -16.72 -14.06
CA LYS A 161 13.77 -15.41 -14.06
C LYS A 161 14.21 -14.93 -12.68
N TRP A 162 13.95 -15.72 -11.63
CA TRP A 162 14.09 -15.25 -10.24
C TRP A 162 15.53 -14.91 -9.84
N GLY A 163 16.49 -15.70 -10.29
CA GLY A 163 17.88 -15.57 -9.91
C GLY A 163 18.17 -15.97 -8.45
N ASP A 164 19.45 -16.02 -8.08
CA ASP A 164 19.89 -16.57 -6.79
C ASP A 164 19.90 -15.55 -5.63
N LYS A 165 19.58 -14.29 -5.90
CA LYS A 165 19.77 -13.20 -4.93
C LYS A 165 18.69 -13.11 -3.84
N ARG A 166 17.57 -13.83 -4.00
CA ARG A 166 16.42 -13.72 -3.09
C ARG A 166 15.83 -15.07 -2.79
N THR A 167 15.76 -15.40 -1.51
CA THR A 167 15.12 -16.64 -1.05
C THR A 167 13.61 -16.57 -1.20
N ILE A 168 13.00 -17.60 -1.77
CA ILE A 168 11.55 -17.82 -1.76
C ILE A 168 11.23 -18.78 -0.63
N TYR A 169 10.32 -18.37 0.23
CA TYR A 169 9.74 -19.19 1.28
C TYR A 169 8.36 -19.67 0.81
N TYR A 170 8.25 -20.93 0.51
CA TYR A 170 6.98 -21.54 0.11
C TYR A 170 6.15 -21.93 1.34
N ALA A 171 4.94 -21.38 1.44
CA ALA A 171 3.97 -21.72 2.46
C ALA A 171 3.21 -22.99 2.04
N ASP A 172 3.79 -24.16 2.33
CA ASP A 172 3.22 -25.47 2.03
C ASP A 172 2.28 -25.92 3.14
N GLU A 173 0.98 -25.97 2.84
CA GLU A 173 -0.03 -26.41 3.82
C GLU A 173 -0.01 -27.93 4.10
N THR A 174 0.61 -28.73 3.24
CA THR A 174 0.72 -30.19 3.46
C THR A 174 1.66 -30.54 4.61
N MET A 175 2.59 -29.64 4.93
CA MET A 175 3.60 -29.82 5.98
C MET A 175 3.14 -29.38 7.39
N ARG A 176 1.86 -29.21 7.61
CA ARG A 176 1.28 -28.72 8.90
C ARG A 176 1.72 -29.51 10.14
N HIS A 177 2.15 -30.73 9.99
CA HIS A 177 2.51 -31.65 11.09
C HIS A 177 4.02 -31.83 11.29
N GLU A 178 4.87 -31.22 10.48
CA GLU A 178 6.32 -31.36 10.60
C GLU A 178 6.95 -30.26 11.47
N LYS A 179 7.76 -30.67 12.46
CA LYS A 179 8.54 -29.73 13.32
C LYS A 179 9.51 -28.82 12.54
N GLN A 180 9.86 -29.16 11.29
CA GLN A 180 10.72 -28.35 10.43
C GLN A 180 10.08 -27.03 9.98
N SER A 181 8.75 -26.95 9.91
CA SER A 181 8.04 -25.71 9.52
C SER A 181 8.36 -24.55 10.48
N THR A 182 8.49 -24.84 11.77
CA THR A 182 8.78 -23.82 12.80
C THR A 182 10.17 -23.19 12.66
N ASN A 183 11.17 -23.95 12.19
CA ASN A 183 12.52 -23.44 12.00
C ASN A 183 12.64 -22.55 10.74
N ASN A 184 11.88 -22.84 9.70
CA ASN A 184 11.82 -22.02 8.50
C ASN A 184 11.10 -20.69 8.77
N PHE A 185 10.04 -20.69 9.58
CA PHE A 185 9.39 -19.45 10.06
C PHE A 185 10.34 -18.58 10.90
N LYS A 186 11.16 -19.16 11.78
CA LYS A 186 12.16 -18.42 12.57
C LYS A 186 13.25 -17.79 11.68
N LYS A 187 13.63 -18.44 10.58
CA LYS A 187 14.55 -17.87 9.59
C LYS A 187 13.91 -16.69 8.83
N LEU A 188 12.64 -16.82 8.45
CA LEU A 188 11.89 -15.76 7.77
C LEU A 188 11.76 -14.50 8.65
N ILE A 189 11.43 -14.66 9.93
CA ILE A 189 11.32 -13.54 10.89
C ILE A 189 12.65 -12.80 11.08
N LYS A 190 13.78 -13.46 10.90
CA LYS A 190 15.11 -12.85 11.00
C LYS A 190 15.62 -12.31 9.65
N ALA A 191 14.97 -12.62 8.55
CA ALA A 191 15.39 -12.17 7.24
C ALA A 191 14.97 -10.70 7.02
N THR A 192 15.92 -9.87 6.63
CA THR A 192 15.66 -8.48 6.21
C THR A 192 15.13 -8.40 4.79
N SER A 193 15.24 -9.49 4.02
CA SER A 193 14.77 -9.59 2.64
C SER A 193 14.26 -11.01 2.34
N GLY A 194 13.23 -11.13 1.52
CA GLY A 194 12.71 -12.43 1.11
C GLY A 194 11.42 -12.31 0.29
N ALA A 195 11.01 -13.44 -0.27
CA ALA A 195 9.71 -13.55 -0.92
C ALA A 195 8.93 -14.72 -0.30
N ILE A 196 7.64 -14.51 -0.09
CA ILE A 196 6.72 -15.53 0.41
C ILE A 196 5.83 -15.95 -0.77
N LEU A 197 5.82 -17.26 -1.06
CA LEU A 197 4.92 -17.84 -2.04
C LEU A 197 3.79 -18.58 -1.32
N VAL A 198 2.56 -18.20 -1.63
CA VAL A 198 1.32 -18.83 -1.14
C VAL A 198 0.55 -19.34 -2.35
N GLY A 199 0.30 -20.64 -2.42
CA GLY A 199 -0.38 -21.30 -3.54
C GLY A 199 -1.50 -22.19 -3.10
#